data_f2a45350eccd5c68f155aa422222473d
#
_entry.id   f2a45350eccd5c68f155aa422222473d
#
_cell.length_a   1.000
_cell.length_b   1.000
_cell.length_c   1.000
_cell.angle_alpha   90.00
_cell.angle_beta   90.00
_cell.angle_gamma   90.00
#
_symmetry.space_group_name_H-M   'P 1'
#
loop_
_entity.id
_entity.type
_entity.pdbx_description
1 polymer ?
#
loop_
_entity_poly.entity_id
_entity_poly.type
_entity_poly.pdbx_seq_one_letter_code
_entity_poly.pdbx_strand_id
1 'polypeptide(L)'
;MPRTASQIPVGTQFSPDLIELDEFVKALVANSGDRKALQSSVWSPPVHLKPPHGVPPSRRRANLPLEAAVQYGLLVSRTYVVTELARKLATLPHEQIHEEFARHILLRRGGARVVEAVEQMNLDRMPITADSLARYLTSQGFRVTEHNTAINSLRMWLAKAGIFSSKGWDIDLEAKHRIMGLSAHAMGVLTELNDEQRAFVQALCRINPTGWIKASDVRDLAETTGLRLSRSSLPQEFLRPLEAAGLIEFQTKGTAGGKSALLRTTGNFQRDILRDFLDETAKTLDKTLVAYFRRRPEDIYKDLQSSDRLTKGQALEAFAIYVMRLLGLRFIAWRKRARETGGAEVDVILTGILGGIPTRWQVQCKNAPKSSLDIEDVAREVGVALVSRATHVLMIANSPITREARNFAASINTATTLPIYLLDKRDFEEIRASPGVLGRILRAKAEEILSRRV
;
A
#
# COMPACT_ATOMS: atom_id res chain seq x y z
N MET A 1 18.55 -21.57 -13.68
CA MET A 1 17.59 -20.48 -13.48
C MET A 1 16.61 -20.89 -12.40
N PRO A 2 16.34 -20.09 -11.37
CA PRO A 2 15.35 -20.45 -10.37
C PRO A 2 13.98 -20.54 -11.05
N ARG A 3 13.28 -21.65 -10.85
CA ARG A 3 11.88 -21.82 -11.31
C ARG A 3 11.04 -20.75 -10.60
N THR A 4 10.64 -19.72 -11.33
CA THR A 4 9.70 -18.73 -10.82
C THR A 4 8.35 -19.42 -10.57
N ALA A 5 7.85 -19.32 -9.33
CA ALA A 5 6.62 -19.98 -8.89
C ALA A 5 5.39 -19.55 -9.73
N SER A 6 4.43 -20.47 -9.87
CA SER A 6 3.11 -20.16 -10.46
C SER A 6 2.46 -18.99 -9.71
N GLN A 7 1.81 -18.09 -10.44
CA GLN A 7 1.07 -16.96 -9.86
C GLN A 7 -0.34 -17.38 -9.42
N ILE A 8 -0.82 -18.55 -9.87
CA ILE A 8 -2.06 -19.18 -9.41
C ILE A 8 -1.70 -20.31 -8.44
N PRO A 9 -2.32 -20.39 -7.26
CA PRO A 9 -2.08 -21.47 -6.31
C PRO A 9 -2.43 -22.85 -6.91
N VAL A 10 -1.59 -23.84 -6.63
CA VAL A 10 -1.90 -25.23 -6.99
C VAL A 10 -2.96 -25.75 -6.04
N GLY A 11 -4.14 -26.12 -6.56
CA GLY A 11 -5.30 -26.54 -5.78
C GLY A 11 -5.45 -28.05 -5.61
N THR A 12 -4.42 -28.85 -5.84
CA THR A 12 -4.51 -30.31 -5.73
C THR A 12 -4.89 -30.71 -4.30
N GLN A 13 -6.00 -31.43 -4.15
CA GLN A 13 -6.59 -31.82 -2.87
C GLN A 13 -7.05 -30.63 -1.98
N PHE A 14 -7.31 -29.46 -2.60
CA PHE A 14 -7.78 -28.27 -1.91
C PHE A 14 -8.83 -27.53 -2.74
N SER A 15 -10.05 -28.03 -2.69
CA SER A 15 -11.24 -27.46 -3.35
C SER A 15 -12.46 -27.65 -2.46
N PRO A 16 -13.55 -26.88 -2.64
CA PRO A 16 -14.74 -26.94 -1.77
C PRO A 16 -15.48 -28.28 -1.78
N ASP A 17 -15.24 -29.12 -2.78
CA ASP A 17 -15.80 -30.49 -2.86
C ASP A 17 -14.98 -31.54 -2.07
N LEU A 18 -13.79 -31.15 -1.60
CA LEU A 18 -12.87 -31.99 -0.83
C LEU A 18 -12.64 -31.48 0.59
N ILE A 19 -12.70 -30.17 0.80
CA ILE A 19 -12.34 -29.50 2.06
C ILE A 19 -13.50 -28.64 2.54
N GLU A 20 -13.90 -28.87 3.79
CA GLU A 20 -14.75 -27.93 4.53
C GLU A 20 -13.86 -26.82 5.08
N LEU A 21 -13.97 -25.59 4.56
CA LEU A 21 -13.02 -24.50 4.81
C LEU A 21 -13.00 -24.08 6.29
N ASP A 22 -14.16 -23.99 6.92
CA ASP A 22 -14.30 -23.61 8.33
C ASP A 22 -13.54 -24.60 9.24
N GLU A 23 -13.81 -25.87 9.10
CA GLU A 23 -13.14 -26.93 9.86
C GLU A 23 -11.64 -27.02 9.53
N PHE A 24 -11.29 -26.80 8.26
CA PHE A 24 -9.89 -26.79 7.82
C PHE A 24 -9.08 -25.69 8.51
N VAL A 25 -9.57 -24.44 8.52
CA VAL A 25 -8.83 -23.33 9.16
C VAL A 25 -8.76 -23.47 10.67
N LYS A 26 -9.81 -24.01 11.33
CA LYS A 26 -9.80 -24.35 12.75
C LYS A 26 -8.72 -25.40 13.05
N ALA A 27 -8.65 -26.45 12.24
CA ALA A 27 -7.64 -27.51 12.38
C ALA A 27 -6.22 -26.95 12.16
N LEU A 28 -6.02 -26.01 11.21
CA LEU A 28 -4.74 -25.33 11.02
C LEU A 28 -4.34 -24.52 12.25
N VAL A 29 -5.29 -23.76 12.84
CA VAL A 29 -5.01 -22.92 14.02
C VAL A 29 -4.67 -23.80 15.23
N ALA A 30 -5.42 -24.88 15.48
CA ALA A 30 -5.22 -25.78 16.60
C ALA A 30 -3.86 -26.49 16.55
N ASN A 31 -3.33 -26.77 15.36
CA ASN A 31 -2.09 -27.54 15.16
C ASN A 31 -0.96 -26.71 14.56
N SER A 32 -0.98 -25.38 14.74
CA SER A 32 -0.03 -24.45 14.15
C SER A 32 1.43 -24.80 14.49
N GLY A 33 2.24 -25.03 13.47
CA GLY A 33 3.68 -25.36 13.62
C GLY A 33 3.97 -26.85 13.80
N ASP A 34 2.97 -27.68 14.10
CA ASP A 34 3.13 -29.15 14.16
C ASP A 34 2.69 -29.80 12.83
N ARG A 35 3.68 -30.06 11.97
CA ARG A 35 3.43 -30.66 10.65
C ARG A 35 2.73 -32.01 10.70
N LYS A 36 3.07 -32.87 11.71
CA LYS A 36 2.48 -34.21 11.81
C LYS A 36 1.04 -34.15 12.25
N ALA A 37 0.73 -33.33 13.26
CA ALA A 37 -0.63 -33.08 13.71
C ALA A 37 -1.48 -32.45 12.59
N LEU A 38 -0.95 -31.47 11.85
CA LEU A 38 -1.59 -30.89 10.67
C LEU A 38 -1.91 -31.94 9.60
N GLN A 39 -0.96 -32.81 9.25
CA GLN A 39 -1.22 -33.88 8.28
C GLN A 39 -2.34 -34.80 8.70
N SER A 40 -2.41 -35.18 9.96
CA SER A 40 -3.49 -36.04 10.48
C SER A 40 -4.83 -35.33 10.47
N SER A 41 -4.87 -34.07 10.95
CA SER A 41 -6.13 -33.33 11.08
C SER A 41 -6.77 -32.96 9.76
N VAL A 42 -5.99 -32.58 8.74
CA VAL A 42 -6.52 -32.16 7.42
C VAL A 42 -7.11 -33.31 6.59
N TRP A 43 -6.80 -34.57 6.94
CA TRP A 43 -7.37 -35.75 6.28
C TRP A 43 -8.51 -36.38 7.07
N SER A 44 -8.83 -35.88 8.24
CA SER A 44 -9.88 -36.41 9.10
C SER A 44 -11.22 -35.73 8.85
N PRO A 45 -12.36 -36.44 8.91
CA PRO A 45 -13.65 -35.78 9.01
C PRO A 45 -13.76 -34.93 10.28
N PRO A 46 -14.45 -33.80 10.28
CA PRO A 46 -15.21 -33.24 9.15
C PRO A 46 -14.38 -32.38 8.17
N VAL A 47 -13.05 -32.23 8.39
CA VAL A 47 -12.18 -31.36 7.59
C VAL A 47 -12.11 -31.81 6.13
N HIS A 48 -11.87 -33.12 5.88
CA HIS A 48 -11.84 -33.69 4.54
C HIS A 48 -13.15 -34.41 4.23
N LEU A 49 -13.90 -33.91 3.26
CA LEU A 49 -15.24 -34.43 2.91
C LEU A 49 -15.21 -35.82 2.26
N LYS A 50 -14.10 -36.17 1.62
CA LYS A 50 -13.90 -37.47 0.93
C LYS A 50 -12.54 -38.05 1.33
N PRO A 51 -12.35 -38.45 2.60
CA PRO A 51 -11.10 -39.07 3.01
C PRO A 51 -10.91 -40.39 2.28
N PRO A 52 -9.67 -40.76 1.91
CA PRO A 52 -9.40 -42.03 1.26
C PRO A 52 -9.77 -43.18 2.19
N HIS A 53 -10.59 -44.10 1.70
CA HIS A 53 -10.98 -45.28 2.46
C HIS A 53 -9.80 -46.22 2.70
N GLY A 54 -9.54 -46.59 3.95
CA GLY A 54 -8.77 -47.77 4.37
C GLY A 54 -7.25 -47.76 4.25
N VAL A 55 -6.64 -46.72 3.66
CA VAL A 55 -5.18 -46.61 3.56
C VAL A 55 -4.76 -45.19 3.89
N PRO A 56 -3.80 -44.99 4.82
CA PRO A 56 -3.24 -43.65 5.01
C PRO A 56 -2.67 -43.12 3.70
N PRO A 57 -2.90 -41.87 3.34
CA PRO A 57 -2.38 -41.31 2.10
C PRO A 57 -0.85 -41.46 2.06
N SER A 58 -0.28 -41.77 0.90
CA SER A 58 1.17 -41.80 0.74
C SER A 58 1.79 -40.48 1.26
N ARG A 59 3.02 -40.54 1.77
CA ARG A 59 3.72 -39.37 2.35
C ARG A 59 3.66 -38.11 1.44
N ARG A 60 3.71 -38.30 0.12
CA ARG A 60 3.57 -37.22 -0.86
C ARG A 60 2.14 -36.68 -0.87
N ARG A 61 1.14 -37.56 -0.95
CA ARG A 61 -0.27 -37.19 -0.99
C ARG A 61 -0.73 -36.50 0.30
N ALA A 62 -0.21 -36.94 1.45
CA ALA A 62 -0.52 -36.37 2.76
C ALA A 62 -0.16 -34.88 2.88
N ASN A 63 0.79 -34.37 2.09
CA ASN A 63 1.22 -32.98 2.11
C ASN A 63 0.41 -32.07 1.18
N LEU A 64 -0.31 -32.61 0.19
CA LEU A 64 -0.95 -31.80 -0.84
C LEU A 64 -1.90 -30.70 -0.30
N PRO A 65 -2.78 -30.96 0.70
CA PRO A 65 -3.63 -29.91 1.26
C PRO A 65 -2.81 -28.84 1.99
N LEU A 66 -1.70 -29.22 2.65
CA LEU A 66 -0.82 -28.27 3.36
C LEU A 66 0.00 -27.42 2.38
N GLU A 67 0.47 -28.01 1.28
CA GLU A 67 1.15 -27.26 0.22
C GLU A 67 0.21 -26.25 -0.44
N ALA A 68 -1.04 -26.66 -0.69
CA ALA A 68 -2.08 -25.74 -1.15
C ALA A 68 -2.35 -24.63 -0.12
N ALA A 69 -2.48 -24.97 1.17
CA ALA A 69 -2.68 -23.98 2.24
C ALA A 69 -1.54 -22.96 2.29
N VAL A 70 -0.28 -23.36 2.07
CA VAL A 70 0.85 -22.44 1.94
C VAL A 70 0.68 -21.53 0.73
N GLN A 71 0.33 -22.08 -0.44
CA GLN A 71 0.17 -21.29 -1.66
C GLN A 71 -1.02 -20.34 -1.60
N TYR A 72 -2.12 -20.75 -0.95
CA TYR A 72 -3.26 -19.87 -0.68
C TYR A 72 -2.99 -18.89 0.47
N GLY A 73 -1.84 -18.97 1.14
CA GLY A 73 -1.43 -18.03 2.18
C GLY A 73 -2.08 -18.26 3.53
N LEU A 74 -2.53 -19.46 3.82
CA LEU A 74 -3.07 -19.87 5.13
C LEU A 74 -1.95 -20.32 6.08
N LEU A 75 -0.86 -20.87 5.54
CA LEU A 75 0.31 -21.32 6.28
C LEU A 75 1.59 -20.64 5.78
N VAL A 76 2.55 -20.45 6.68
CA VAL A 76 3.90 -20.00 6.35
C VAL A 76 4.71 -21.19 5.82
N SER A 77 5.38 -21.00 4.68
CA SER A 77 6.24 -22.04 4.08
C SER A 77 7.32 -22.50 5.05
N ARG A 78 7.65 -23.79 5.03
CA ARG A 78 8.65 -24.47 5.86
C ARG A 78 8.30 -24.62 7.35
N THR A 79 7.75 -23.60 7.99
CA THR A 79 7.43 -23.63 9.43
C THR A 79 6.03 -24.16 9.71
N TYR A 80 5.13 -24.13 8.72
CA TYR A 80 3.72 -24.49 8.84
C TYR A 80 2.97 -23.75 9.97
N VAL A 81 3.50 -22.58 10.36
CA VAL A 81 2.81 -21.67 11.29
C VAL A 81 1.64 -21.01 10.56
N VAL A 82 0.49 -20.89 11.22
CA VAL A 82 -0.68 -20.22 10.64
C VAL A 82 -0.44 -18.73 10.43
N THR A 83 -0.95 -18.22 9.31
CA THR A 83 -0.91 -16.80 8.98
C THR A 83 -2.01 -16.03 9.73
N GLU A 84 -1.94 -14.71 9.70
CA GLU A 84 -3.00 -13.83 10.21
C GLU A 84 -4.34 -14.07 9.49
N LEU A 85 -4.29 -14.34 8.16
CA LEU A 85 -5.48 -14.70 7.39
C LEU A 85 -6.17 -15.95 7.95
N ALA A 86 -5.42 -17.04 8.20
CA ALA A 86 -6.02 -18.26 8.73
C ALA A 86 -6.64 -18.05 10.11
N ARG A 87 -6.00 -17.26 10.98
CA ARG A 87 -6.58 -16.89 12.28
C ARG A 87 -7.86 -16.08 12.12
N LYS A 88 -7.87 -15.10 11.23
CA LYS A 88 -9.05 -14.30 10.92
C LYS A 88 -10.20 -15.19 10.43
N LEU A 89 -9.93 -16.05 9.44
CA LEU A 89 -10.93 -16.95 8.88
C LEU A 89 -11.53 -17.88 9.94
N ALA A 90 -10.72 -18.41 10.87
CA ALA A 90 -11.18 -19.30 11.94
C ALA A 90 -12.13 -18.62 12.96
N THR A 91 -12.18 -17.30 12.99
CA THR A 91 -13.06 -16.52 13.88
C THR A 91 -14.32 -15.98 13.20
N LEU A 92 -14.42 -16.10 11.87
CA LEU A 92 -15.56 -15.61 11.12
C LEU A 92 -16.76 -16.56 11.20
N PRO A 93 -18.01 -16.04 11.13
CA PRO A 93 -19.19 -16.85 10.90
C PRO A 93 -19.08 -17.63 9.59
N HIS A 94 -19.66 -18.83 9.54
CA HIS A 94 -19.61 -19.73 8.38
C HIS A 94 -20.02 -19.04 7.06
N GLU A 95 -21.02 -18.16 7.10
CA GLU A 95 -21.51 -17.42 5.93
C GLU A 95 -20.47 -16.42 5.36
N GLN A 96 -19.60 -15.88 6.21
CA GLN A 96 -18.62 -14.86 5.82
C GLN A 96 -17.24 -15.45 5.42
N ILE A 97 -16.96 -16.68 5.83
CA ILE A 97 -15.63 -17.28 5.62
C ILE A 97 -15.29 -17.44 4.13
N HIS A 98 -16.26 -17.84 3.32
CA HIS A 98 -16.07 -18.04 1.89
C HIS A 98 -15.89 -16.71 1.15
N GLU A 99 -16.62 -15.67 1.54
CA GLU A 99 -16.47 -14.33 0.95
C GLU A 99 -15.10 -13.71 1.28
N GLU A 100 -14.65 -13.83 2.53
CA GLU A 100 -13.35 -13.30 2.93
C GLU A 100 -12.20 -14.08 2.28
N PHE A 101 -12.34 -15.40 2.15
CA PHE A 101 -11.35 -16.22 1.44
C PHE A 101 -11.32 -15.92 -0.06
N ALA A 102 -12.48 -15.76 -0.70
CA ALA A 102 -12.57 -15.35 -2.10
C ALA A 102 -11.97 -13.95 -2.33
N ARG A 103 -12.22 -13.01 -1.41
CA ARG A 103 -11.57 -11.69 -1.43
C ARG A 103 -10.05 -11.83 -1.42
N HIS A 104 -9.50 -12.67 -0.55
CA HIS A 104 -8.07 -12.93 -0.52
C HIS A 104 -7.56 -13.55 -1.83
N ILE A 105 -8.29 -14.51 -2.42
CA ILE A 105 -7.95 -15.11 -3.71
C ILE A 105 -7.91 -14.05 -4.81
N LEU A 106 -8.93 -13.20 -4.90
CA LEU A 106 -9.00 -12.14 -5.89
C LEU A 106 -7.83 -11.17 -5.76
N LEU A 107 -7.60 -10.66 -4.56
CA LEU A 107 -6.65 -9.55 -4.35
C LEU A 107 -5.19 -10.01 -4.23
N ARG A 108 -4.93 -11.28 -3.85
CA ARG A 108 -3.58 -11.72 -3.47
C ARG A 108 -3.08 -12.98 -4.18
N ARG A 109 -3.97 -13.72 -4.83
CA ARG A 109 -3.65 -15.06 -5.39
C ARG A 109 -3.98 -15.19 -6.87
N GLY A 110 -3.98 -14.06 -7.59
CA GLY A 110 -4.19 -14.04 -9.04
C GLY A 110 -5.65 -14.26 -9.46
N GLY A 111 -6.59 -14.34 -8.51
CA GLY A 111 -8.00 -14.56 -8.81
C GLY A 111 -8.62 -13.47 -9.68
N ALA A 112 -8.28 -12.20 -9.44
CA ALA A 112 -8.74 -11.09 -10.28
C ALA A 112 -8.35 -11.27 -11.74
N ARG A 113 -7.11 -11.71 -12.03
CA ARG A 113 -6.63 -11.96 -13.39
C ARG A 113 -7.38 -13.10 -14.08
N VAL A 114 -7.76 -14.13 -13.31
CA VAL A 114 -8.59 -15.23 -13.82
C VAL A 114 -9.98 -14.71 -14.21
N VAL A 115 -10.59 -13.89 -13.36
CA VAL A 115 -11.91 -13.29 -13.62
C VAL A 115 -11.85 -12.35 -14.83
N GLU A 116 -10.87 -11.44 -14.89
CA GLU A 116 -10.64 -10.55 -16.04
C GLU A 116 -10.44 -11.32 -17.35
N ALA A 117 -9.67 -12.41 -17.32
CA ALA A 117 -9.45 -13.24 -18.49
C ALA A 117 -10.76 -13.92 -18.96
N VAL A 118 -11.60 -14.37 -18.03
CA VAL A 118 -12.92 -14.93 -18.35
C VAL A 118 -13.82 -13.86 -18.97
N GLU A 119 -13.85 -12.64 -18.41
CA GLU A 119 -14.61 -11.51 -18.95
C GLU A 119 -14.16 -11.18 -20.39
N GLN A 120 -12.84 -11.11 -20.63
CA GLN A 120 -12.31 -10.80 -21.95
C GLN A 120 -12.61 -11.91 -22.95
N MET A 121 -12.42 -13.18 -22.57
CA MET A 121 -12.75 -14.32 -23.44
C MET A 121 -14.24 -14.37 -23.78
N ASN A 122 -15.13 -13.99 -22.86
CA ASN A 122 -16.56 -13.85 -23.13
C ASN A 122 -16.84 -12.74 -24.14
N LEU A 123 -16.20 -11.56 -24.00
CA LEU A 123 -16.30 -10.45 -24.96
C LEU A 123 -15.83 -10.89 -26.35
N ASP A 124 -14.74 -11.65 -26.42
CA ASP A 124 -14.16 -12.15 -27.66
C ASP A 124 -14.89 -13.39 -28.19
N ARG A 125 -15.97 -13.84 -27.52
CA ARG A 125 -16.77 -15.04 -27.86
C ARG A 125 -15.92 -16.32 -27.95
N MET A 126 -14.88 -16.41 -27.16
CA MET A 126 -14.01 -17.57 -27.08
C MET A 126 -14.61 -18.65 -26.16
N PRO A 127 -14.51 -19.96 -26.51
CA PRO A 127 -14.96 -21.01 -25.61
C PRO A 127 -14.10 -21.08 -24.35
N ILE A 128 -14.74 -21.03 -23.17
CA ILE A 128 -14.05 -21.00 -21.89
C ILE A 128 -14.04 -22.39 -21.26
N THR A 129 -12.86 -22.96 -21.20
CA THR A 129 -12.53 -24.16 -20.43
C THR A 129 -11.30 -23.87 -19.57
N ALA A 130 -11.01 -24.70 -18.58
CA ALA A 130 -9.80 -24.53 -17.78
C ALA A 130 -8.52 -24.53 -18.66
N ASP A 131 -8.50 -25.35 -19.75
CA ASP A 131 -7.38 -25.42 -20.68
C ASP A 131 -7.26 -24.18 -21.56
N SER A 132 -8.37 -23.71 -22.16
CA SER A 132 -8.33 -22.49 -22.97
C SER A 132 -7.96 -21.27 -22.14
N LEU A 133 -8.48 -21.19 -20.93
CA LEU A 133 -8.15 -20.11 -19.99
C LEU A 133 -6.68 -20.15 -19.52
N ALA A 134 -6.13 -21.36 -19.27
CA ALA A 134 -4.71 -21.52 -18.94
C ALA A 134 -3.82 -21.02 -20.08
N ARG A 135 -4.16 -21.39 -21.33
CA ARG A 135 -3.43 -20.93 -22.53
C ARG A 135 -3.55 -19.41 -22.71
N TYR A 136 -4.74 -18.86 -22.53
CA TYR A 136 -4.99 -17.42 -22.63
C TYR A 136 -4.15 -16.66 -21.60
N LEU A 137 -4.20 -17.03 -20.32
CA LEU A 137 -3.38 -16.44 -19.27
C LEU A 137 -1.87 -16.53 -19.56
N THR A 138 -1.43 -17.68 -20.09
CA THR A 138 -0.02 -17.88 -20.45
C THR A 138 0.39 -16.96 -21.61
N SER A 139 -0.47 -16.76 -22.61
CA SER A 139 -0.20 -15.82 -23.72
C SER A 139 -0.09 -14.37 -23.26
N GLN A 140 -0.76 -14.02 -22.15
CA GLN A 140 -0.66 -12.72 -21.49
C GLN A 140 0.55 -12.62 -20.53
N GLY A 141 1.47 -13.59 -20.56
CA GLY A 141 2.65 -13.62 -19.70
C GLY A 141 2.39 -14.07 -18.26
N PHE A 142 1.18 -14.54 -17.96
CA PHE A 142 0.81 -15.00 -16.62
C PHE A 142 1.16 -16.49 -16.50
N ARG A 143 1.95 -16.85 -15.48
CA ARG A 143 2.38 -18.23 -15.30
C ARG A 143 1.32 -19.08 -14.64
N VAL A 144 0.82 -20.04 -15.37
CA VAL A 144 -0.08 -21.11 -14.90
C VAL A 144 0.66 -22.41 -14.94
N THR A 145 0.53 -23.25 -13.91
CA THR A 145 1.05 -24.62 -13.96
C THR A 145 0.29 -25.43 -15.00
N GLU A 146 0.97 -26.35 -15.67
CA GLU A 146 0.44 -27.18 -16.79
C GLU A 146 -0.79 -28.03 -16.42
N HIS A 147 -1.20 -28.06 -15.15
CA HIS A 147 -2.35 -28.82 -14.70
C HIS A 147 -3.58 -27.93 -14.48
N ASN A 148 -4.65 -28.20 -15.21
CA ASN A 148 -5.97 -27.56 -15.12
C ASN A 148 -6.59 -27.56 -13.73
N THR A 149 -6.10 -28.40 -12.82
CA THR A 149 -6.58 -28.51 -11.45
C THR A 149 -6.43 -27.19 -10.66
N ALA A 150 -5.38 -26.40 -10.92
CA ALA A 150 -5.17 -25.12 -10.24
C ALA A 150 -6.28 -24.11 -10.54
N ILE A 151 -6.58 -23.93 -11.84
CA ILE A 151 -7.64 -23.03 -12.30
C ILE A 151 -9.00 -23.51 -11.84
N ASN A 152 -9.28 -24.82 -11.95
CA ASN A 152 -10.55 -25.38 -11.50
C ASN A 152 -10.77 -25.22 -10.00
N SER A 153 -9.78 -25.51 -9.17
CA SER A 153 -9.89 -25.33 -7.71
C SER A 153 -10.12 -23.87 -7.35
N LEU A 154 -9.39 -22.94 -7.98
CA LEU A 154 -9.58 -21.50 -7.77
C LEU A 154 -10.99 -21.07 -8.19
N ARG A 155 -11.49 -21.51 -9.37
CA ARG A 155 -12.86 -21.27 -9.81
C ARG A 155 -13.88 -21.79 -8.79
N MET A 156 -13.69 -22.99 -8.27
CA MET A 156 -14.62 -23.59 -7.32
C MET A 156 -14.68 -22.81 -5.99
N TRP A 157 -13.56 -22.31 -5.49
CA TRP A 157 -13.55 -21.41 -4.32
C TRP A 157 -14.28 -20.11 -4.60
N LEU A 158 -14.07 -19.51 -5.78
CA LEU A 158 -14.77 -18.29 -6.20
C LEU A 158 -16.27 -18.55 -6.45
N ALA A 159 -16.63 -19.74 -6.96
CA ALA A 159 -18.03 -20.15 -7.12
C ALA A 159 -18.71 -20.39 -5.76
N LYS A 160 -18.00 -20.92 -4.76
CA LYS A 160 -18.57 -21.10 -3.40
C LYS A 160 -18.93 -19.76 -2.76
N ALA A 161 -18.22 -18.70 -3.12
CA ALA A 161 -18.54 -17.33 -2.71
C ALA A 161 -19.53 -16.61 -3.66
N GLY A 162 -20.03 -17.28 -4.69
CA GLY A 162 -21.03 -16.74 -5.62
C GLY A 162 -20.48 -15.95 -6.80
N ILE A 163 -19.15 -15.84 -6.98
CA ILE A 163 -18.55 -15.05 -8.08
C ILE A 163 -18.70 -15.77 -9.43
N PHE A 164 -18.52 -17.09 -9.46
CA PHE A 164 -18.82 -17.92 -10.63
C PHE A 164 -20.08 -18.75 -10.40
N SER A 165 -20.74 -19.12 -11.48
CA SER A 165 -21.78 -20.14 -11.42
C SER A 165 -21.20 -21.47 -10.92
N SER A 166 -22.01 -22.30 -10.27
CA SER A 166 -21.56 -23.56 -9.64
C SER A 166 -20.88 -24.52 -10.59
N LYS A 167 -21.31 -24.57 -11.86
CA LYS A 167 -20.81 -25.49 -12.88
C LYS A 167 -20.19 -24.82 -14.12
N GLY A 168 -20.19 -23.49 -14.19
CA GLY A 168 -19.76 -22.73 -15.36
C GLY A 168 -18.70 -21.66 -15.05
N TRP A 169 -18.52 -20.81 -16.04
CA TRP A 169 -17.62 -19.65 -16.00
C TRP A 169 -18.41 -18.33 -16.05
N ASP A 170 -19.75 -18.40 -15.86
CA ASP A 170 -20.57 -17.21 -15.80
C ASP A 170 -20.26 -16.44 -14.53
N ILE A 171 -20.01 -15.15 -14.67
CA ILE A 171 -19.61 -14.27 -13.58
C ILE A 171 -20.84 -13.53 -13.05
N ASP A 172 -21.07 -13.65 -11.75
CA ASP A 172 -21.97 -12.76 -11.03
C ASP A 172 -21.21 -11.47 -10.67
N LEU A 173 -21.52 -10.39 -11.40
CA LEU A 173 -20.86 -9.09 -11.20
C LEU A 173 -21.22 -8.48 -9.85
N GLU A 174 -22.44 -8.67 -9.33
CA GLU A 174 -22.83 -8.13 -8.03
C GLU A 174 -22.05 -8.82 -6.89
N ALA A 175 -21.94 -10.14 -6.93
CA ALA A 175 -21.15 -10.91 -5.98
C ALA A 175 -19.65 -10.55 -6.07
N LYS A 176 -19.11 -10.43 -7.30
CA LYS A 176 -17.73 -9.97 -7.53
C LYS A 176 -17.50 -8.61 -6.85
N HIS A 177 -18.39 -7.65 -7.07
CA HIS A 177 -18.27 -6.30 -6.53
C HIS A 177 -18.41 -6.27 -5.00
N ARG A 178 -19.39 -6.99 -4.46
CA ARG A 178 -19.60 -7.10 -3.02
C ARG A 178 -18.36 -7.67 -2.32
N ILE A 179 -17.79 -8.74 -2.87
CA ILE A 179 -16.64 -9.43 -2.28
C ILE A 179 -15.37 -8.62 -2.40
N MET A 180 -15.13 -7.98 -3.52
CA MET A 180 -13.97 -7.11 -3.71
C MET A 180 -14.06 -5.82 -2.90
N GLY A 181 -15.25 -5.44 -2.44
CA GLY A 181 -15.48 -4.18 -1.74
C GLY A 181 -15.37 -2.96 -2.65
N LEU A 182 -15.28 -3.18 -3.97
CA LEU A 182 -15.23 -2.15 -5.00
C LEU A 182 -16.56 -2.13 -5.72
N SER A 183 -17.09 -0.95 -6.01
CA SER A 183 -18.11 -0.87 -7.05
C SER A 183 -17.48 -1.29 -8.39
N ALA A 184 -18.25 -1.99 -9.24
CA ALA A 184 -17.83 -2.36 -10.60
C ALA A 184 -17.23 -1.17 -11.35
N HIS A 185 -17.83 -0.04 -11.11
CA HIS A 185 -17.48 1.21 -11.74
C HIS A 185 -16.10 1.71 -11.27
N ALA A 186 -15.78 1.61 -9.98
CA ALA A 186 -14.47 2.01 -9.44
C ALA A 186 -13.34 1.09 -9.96
N MET A 187 -13.59 -0.22 -10.08
CA MET A 187 -12.61 -1.15 -10.68
C MET A 187 -12.39 -0.89 -12.16
N GLY A 188 -13.47 -0.70 -12.94
CA GLY A 188 -13.35 -0.34 -14.35
C GLY A 188 -12.49 0.90 -14.51
N VAL A 189 -12.78 1.97 -13.75
CA VAL A 189 -12.00 3.20 -13.81
C VAL A 189 -10.54 2.99 -13.40
N LEU A 190 -10.24 2.24 -12.34
CA LEU A 190 -8.86 1.99 -11.91
C LEU A 190 -8.06 1.16 -12.90
N THR A 191 -8.70 0.23 -13.62
CA THR A 191 -8.04 -0.55 -14.70
C THR A 191 -7.79 0.27 -15.96
N GLU A 192 -8.64 1.24 -16.24
CA GLU A 192 -8.52 2.15 -17.39
C GLU A 192 -7.59 3.34 -17.13
N LEU A 193 -7.20 3.60 -15.88
CA LEU A 193 -6.27 4.69 -15.56
C LEU A 193 -4.93 4.49 -16.27
N ASN A 194 -4.49 5.53 -16.97
CA ASN A 194 -3.12 5.61 -17.47
C ASN A 194 -2.11 5.86 -16.33
N ASP A 195 -0.82 5.84 -16.63
CA ASP A 195 0.23 5.96 -15.60
C ASP A 195 0.21 7.32 -14.89
N GLU A 196 -0.15 8.40 -15.59
CA GLU A 196 -0.28 9.74 -15.03
C GLU A 196 -1.46 9.83 -14.05
N GLN A 197 -2.61 9.26 -14.42
CA GLN A 197 -3.80 9.19 -13.56
C GLN A 197 -3.54 8.31 -12.34
N ARG A 198 -2.84 7.18 -12.50
CA ARG A 198 -2.40 6.33 -11.38
C ARG A 198 -1.51 7.08 -10.41
N ALA A 199 -0.53 7.85 -10.93
CA ALA A 199 0.33 8.68 -10.10
C ALA A 199 -0.47 9.74 -9.33
N PHE A 200 -1.49 10.35 -9.96
CA PHE A 200 -2.39 11.28 -9.31
C PHE A 200 -3.21 10.63 -8.17
N VAL A 201 -3.80 9.46 -8.41
CA VAL A 201 -4.52 8.69 -7.38
C VAL A 201 -3.60 8.28 -6.24
N GLN A 202 -2.37 7.84 -6.54
CA GLN A 202 -1.38 7.51 -5.52
C GLN A 202 -0.99 8.73 -4.67
N ALA A 203 -0.81 9.90 -5.29
CA ALA A 203 -0.55 11.14 -4.57
C ALA A 203 -1.72 11.50 -3.65
N LEU A 204 -2.96 11.33 -4.11
CA LEU A 204 -4.16 11.53 -3.32
C LEU A 204 -4.23 10.58 -2.11
N CYS A 205 -3.86 9.30 -2.29
CA CYS A 205 -3.73 8.34 -1.19
C CYS A 205 -2.63 8.75 -0.18
N ARG A 206 -1.51 9.28 -0.66
CA ARG A 206 -0.41 9.75 0.21
C ARG A 206 -0.83 10.94 1.06
N ILE A 207 -1.60 11.87 0.50
CA ILE A 207 -2.13 13.03 1.21
C ILE A 207 -3.17 12.58 2.25
N ASN A 208 -4.08 11.68 1.85
CA ASN A 208 -5.23 11.24 2.67
C ASN A 208 -6.05 12.42 3.23
N PRO A 209 -6.62 13.28 2.36
CA PRO A 209 -7.32 14.47 2.81
C PRO A 209 -8.67 14.11 3.45
N THR A 210 -9.03 14.87 4.49
CA THR A 210 -10.35 14.78 5.14
C THR A 210 -11.33 15.84 4.64
N GLY A 211 -10.85 16.82 3.88
CA GLY A 211 -11.63 17.94 3.36
C GLY A 211 -11.24 18.33 1.93
N TRP A 212 -11.63 19.53 1.54
CA TRP A 212 -11.31 20.10 0.24
C TRP A 212 -9.84 20.50 0.15
N ILE A 213 -9.14 20.02 -0.88
CA ILE A 213 -7.75 20.36 -1.19
C ILE A 213 -7.64 20.85 -2.65
N LYS A 214 -6.57 21.55 -2.97
CA LYS A 214 -6.29 22.00 -4.34
C LYS A 214 -5.84 20.82 -5.20
N ALA A 215 -6.47 20.64 -6.36
CA ALA A 215 -6.07 19.61 -7.31
C ALA A 215 -4.63 19.83 -7.84
N SER A 216 -4.17 21.09 -7.90
CA SER A 216 -2.79 21.43 -8.23
C SER A 216 -1.78 20.84 -7.24
N ASP A 217 -2.11 20.78 -5.96
CA ASP A 217 -1.19 20.26 -4.93
C ASP A 217 -1.05 18.73 -5.04
N VAL A 218 -2.14 18.04 -5.38
CA VAL A 218 -2.10 16.59 -5.70
C VAL A 218 -1.24 16.32 -6.92
N ARG A 219 -1.41 17.13 -7.98
CA ARG A 219 -0.59 17.05 -9.18
C ARG A 219 0.90 17.27 -8.87
N ASP A 220 1.23 18.36 -8.16
CA ASP A 220 2.61 18.70 -7.85
C ASP A 220 3.28 17.59 -7.02
N LEU A 221 2.53 16.93 -6.15
CA LEU A 221 3.02 15.76 -5.43
C LEU A 221 3.17 14.54 -6.35
N ALA A 222 2.24 14.30 -7.27
CA ALA A 222 2.35 13.21 -8.24
C ALA A 222 3.59 13.38 -9.14
N GLU A 223 3.89 14.61 -9.55
CA GLU A 223 5.07 14.92 -10.38
C GLU A 223 6.41 14.63 -9.68
N THR A 224 6.45 14.47 -8.35
CA THR A 224 7.67 14.04 -7.64
C THR A 224 8.12 12.63 -8.03
N THR A 225 7.25 11.83 -8.63
CA THR A 225 7.59 10.50 -9.17
C THR A 225 8.35 10.53 -10.50
N GLY A 226 8.57 11.73 -11.07
CA GLY A 226 9.26 11.91 -12.35
C GLY A 226 8.33 12.01 -13.56
N LEU A 227 7.02 11.82 -13.37
CA LEU A 227 6.02 12.05 -14.42
C LEU A 227 5.69 13.55 -14.53
N ARG A 228 5.38 14.02 -15.74
CA ARG A 228 4.88 15.38 -15.96
C ARG A 228 3.40 15.30 -16.29
N LEU A 229 2.56 15.88 -15.44
CA LEU A 229 1.13 15.93 -15.66
C LEU A 229 0.73 17.24 -16.36
N SER A 230 -0.13 17.14 -17.36
CA SER A 230 -0.62 18.31 -18.10
C SER A 230 -1.40 19.26 -17.18
N ARG A 231 -1.02 20.55 -17.22
CA ARG A 231 -1.67 21.59 -16.40
C ARG A 231 -3.01 22.05 -16.98
N SER A 232 -3.12 22.03 -18.29
CA SER A 232 -4.30 22.57 -18.99
C SER A 232 -5.49 21.64 -18.99
N SER A 233 -5.25 20.33 -18.90
CA SER A 233 -6.28 19.30 -19.03
C SER A 233 -6.65 18.63 -17.69
N LEU A 234 -6.10 19.10 -16.55
CA LEU A 234 -6.32 18.48 -15.25
C LEU A 234 -7.81 18.18 -14.93
N PRO A 235 -8.77 19.10 -15.14
CA PRO A 235 -10.18 18.80 -14.91
C PRO A 235 -10.73 17.72 -15.83
N GLN A 236 -10.36 17.73 -17.12
CA GLN A 236 -10.91 16.82 -18.12
C GLN A 236 -10.30 15.42 -18.05
N GLU A 237 -8.98 15.35 -17.92
CA GLU A 237 -8.23 14.10 -18.00
C GLU A 237 -8.15 13.37 -16.66
N PHE A 238 -8.26 14.08 -15.53
CA PHE A 238 -8.07 13.51 -14.21
C PHE A 238 -9.34 13.61 -13.34
N LEU A 239 -9.90 14.84 -13.17
CA LEU A 239 -10.94 15.02 -12.16
C LEU A 239 -12.28 14.46 -12.60
N ARG A 240 -12.71 14.70 -13.85
CA ARG A 240 -13.99 14.19 -14.35
C ARG A 240 -14.06 12.65 -14.39
N PRO A 241 -13.06 11.92 -14.88
CA PRO A 241 -13.07 10.45 -14.79
C PRO A 241 -13.17 9.93 -13.36
N LEU A 242 -12.44 10.52 -12.42
CA LEU A 242 -12.46 10.12 -11.02
C LEU A 242 -13.78 10.50 -10.32
N GLU A 243 -14.40 11.63 -10.69
CA GLU A 243 -15.73 12.02 -10.20
C GLU A 243 -16.82 11.12 -10.78
N ALA A 244 -16.78 10.84 -12.07
CA ALA A 244 -17.70 9.90 -12.72
C ALA A 244 -17.62 8.50 -12.10
N ALA A 245 -16.43 8.10 -11.62
CA ALA A 245 -16.21 6.89 -10.83
C ALA A 245 -16.72 6.98 -9.38
N GLY A 246 -17.22 8.13 -8.95
CA GLY A 246 -17.65 8.34 -7.58
C GLY A 246 -16.51 8.30 -6.54
N LEU A 247 -15.26 8.50 -6.96
CA LEU A 247 -14.08 8.44 -6.12
C LEU A 247 -13.75 9.78 -5.48
N ILE A 248 -14.03 10.87 -6.19
CA ILE A 248 -13.85 12.24 -5.71
C ILE A 248 -15.09 13.08 -6.01
N GLU A 249 -15.17 14.20 -5.35
CA GLU A 249 -15.98 15.34 -5.74
C GLU A 249 -15.04 16.50 -6.08
N PHE A 250 -15.34 17.28 -7.10
CA PHE A 250 -14.55 18.47 -7.37
C PHE A 250 -15.41 19.68 -7.72
N GLN A 251 -14.88 20.85 -7.49
CA GLN A 251 -15.48 22.13 -7.84
C GLN A 251 -14.44 23.07 -8.43
N THR A 252 -14.85 23.83 -9.46
CA THR A 252 -14.03 24.88 -10.04
C THR A 252 -14.47 26.23 -9.49
N LYS A 253 -13.58 26.98 -8.87
CA LYS A 253 -13.86 28.36 -8.45
C LYS A 253 -13.46 29.33 -9.59
N GLY A 254 -14.45 30.05 -10.13
CA GLY A 254 -14.26 31.22 -10.99
C GLY A 254 -14.43 30.99 -12.48
N THR A 255 -15.01 32.00 -13.16
CA THR A 255 -15.36 32.04 -14.59
C THR A 255 -14.18 32.40 -15.52
N ALA A 256 -13.02 32.71 -14.99
CA ALA A 256 -11.86 33.11 -15.79
C ALA A 256 -10.61 32.27 -15.46
N GLY A 257 -10.33 31.29 -16.30
CA GLY A 257 -9.01 30.70 -16.41
C GLY A 257 -8.62 29.60 -15.43
N GLY A 258 -9.49 28.65 -15.12
CA GLY A 258 -9.13 27.29 -14.69
C GLY A 258 -8.14 27.10 -13.54
N LYS A 259 -7.87 28.10 -12.74
CA LYS A 259 -6.68 28.12 -11.87
C LYS A 259 -6.80 27.51 -10.48
N SER A 260 -8.00 27.07 -10.05
CA SER A 260 -8.11 26.42 -8.72
C SER A 260 -9.29 25.48 -8.63
N ALA A 261 -9.15 24.31 -9.23
CA ALA A 261 -10.04 23.20 -8.91
C ALA A 261 -9.73 22.72 -7.48
N LEU A 262 -10.76 22.64 -6.64
CA LEU A 262 -10.73 21.98 -5.35
C LEU A 262 -11.32 20.58 -5.52
N LEU A 263 -10.77 19.60 -4.85
CA LEU A 263 -11.30 18.24 -4.79
C LEU A 263 -11.37 17.73 -3.35
N ARG A 264 -12.25 16.77 -3.10
CA ARG A 264 -12.27 15.96 -1.88
C ARG A 264 -12.52 14.50 -2.23
N THR A 265 -12.04 13.59 -1.40
CA THR A 265 -12.28 12.16 -1.55
C THR A 265 -13.67 11.79 -1.02
N THR A 266 -14.31 10.82 -1.66
CA THR A 266 -15.60 10.26 -1.23
C THR A 266 -15.40 9.10 -0.24
N GLY A 267 -16.50 8.63 0.36
CA GLY A 267 -16.48 7.40 1.17
C GLY A 267 -16.05 6.16 0.34
N ASN A 268 -16.34 6.13 -0.96
CA ASN A 268 -15.92 5.06 -1.86
C ASN A 268 -14.40 5.05 -2.00
N PHE A 269 -13.77 6.20 -2.25
CA PHE A 269 -12.31 6.31 -2.28
C PHE A 269 -11.66 5.80 -1.01
N GLN A 270 -12.21 6.17 0.15
CA GLN A 270 -11.68 5.79 1.46
C GLN A 270 -11.72 4.27 1.67
N ARG A 271 -12.86 3.61 1.30
CA ARG A 271 -13.03 2.18 1.46
C ARG A 271 -12.24 1.36 0.44
N ASP A 272 -12.31 1.80 -0.82
CA ASP A 272 -12.01 0.94 -1.96
C ASP A 272 -10.56 1.12 -2.45
N ILE A 273 -9.96 2.28 -2.17
CA ILE A 273 -8.61 2.60 -2.65
C ILE A 273 -7.65 2.88 -1.50
N LEU A 274 -8.00 3.84 -0.65
CA LEU A 274 -7.09 4.33 0.38
C LEU A 274 -6.74 3.26 1.40
N ARG A 275 -7.72 2.48 1.85
CA ARG A 275 -7.50 1.41 2.82
C ARG A 275 -6.47 0.41 2.32
N ASP A 276 -6.64 -0.08 1.10
CA ASP A 276 -5.72 -1.05 0.51
C ASP A 276 -4.32 -0.46 0.28
N PHE A 277 -4.24 0.79 -0.17
CA PHE A 277 -2.98 1.51 -0.29
C PHE A 277 -2.23 1.61 1.05
N LEU A 278 -2.94 2.00 2.11
CA LEU A 278 -2.34 2.12 3.45
C LEU A 278 -1.93 0.75 4.01
N ASP A 279 -2.73 -0.29 3.78
CA ASP A 279 -2.46 -1.64 4.25
C ASP A 279 -1.24 -2.25 3.54
N GLU A 280 -1.11 -2.05 2.23
CA GLU A 280 0.08 -2.50 1.48
C GLU A 280 1.36 -1.80 1.94
N THR A 281 1.31 -0.49 2.08
CA THR A 281 2.48 0.29 2.52
C THR A 281 2.86 -0.08 3.96
N ALA A 282 1.87 -0.29 4.83
CA ALA A 282 2.09 -0.66 6.22
C ALA A 282 2.78 -2.02 6.40
N LYS A 283 2.70 -2.94 5.42
CA LYS A 283 3.41 -4.24 5.48
C LYS A 283 4.93 -4.12 5.53
N THR A 284 5.46 -3.01 5.05
CA THR A 284 6.90 -2.73 5.07
C THR A 284 7.38 -2.06 6.36
N LEU A 285 6.45 -1.68 7.24
CA LEU A 285 6.72 -0.97 8.49
C LEU A 285 6.76 -1.93 9.68
N ASP A 286 7.54 -1.57 10.71
CA ASP A 286 7.44 -2.19 12.02
C ASP A 286 6.04 -1.99 12.60
N LYS A 287 5.55 -2.94 13.41
CA LYS A 287 4.21 -2.91 14.00
C LYS A 287 3.96 -1.64 14.82
N THR A 288 4.98 -1.10 15.48
CA THR A 288 4.89 0.13 16.25
C THR A 288 4.67 1.37 15.39
N LEU A 289 5.18 1.36 14.17
CA LEU A 289 5.07 2.48 13.22
C LEU A 289 3.78 2.46 12.40
N VAL A 290 3.14 1.30 12.28
CA VAL A 290 1.88 1.16 11.52
C VAL A 290 0.79 2.08 12.06
N ALA A 291 0.70 2.21 13.40
CA ALA A 291 -0.27 3.09 14.03
C ALA A 291 -0.06 4.56 13.65
N TYR A 292 1.20 5.02 13.62
CA TYR A 292 1.54 6.39 13.20
C TYR A 292 1.30 6.60 11.71
N PHE A 293 1.64 5.62 10.88
CA PHE A 293 1.47 5.71 9.42
C PHE A 293 0.00 5.90 9.00
N ARG A 294 -0.93 5.31 9.74
CA ARG A 294 -2.37 5.40 9.46
C ARG A 294 -3.04 6.65 10.03
N ARG A 295 -2.34 7.41 10.87
CA ARG A 295 -2.93 8.63 11.46
C ARG A 295 -3.30 9.65 10.39
N ARG A 296 -4.39 10.36 10.65
CA ARG A 296 -4.84 11.47 9.81
C ARG A 296 -4.00 12.72 10.08
N PRO A 297 -3.72 13.52 9.05
CA PRO A 297 -2.93 14.74 9.23
C PRO A 297 -3.48 15.67 10.31
N GLU A 298 -4.79 15.85 10.36
CA GLU A 298 -5.47 16.73 11.29
C GLU A 298 -5.24 16.32 12.76
N ASP A 299 -5.30 15.02 13.05
CA ASP A 299 -5.04 14.47 14.38
C ASP A 299 -3.58 14.68 14.77
N ILE A 300 -2.65 14.51 13.82
CA ILE A 300 -1.22 14.77 14.03
C ILE A 300 -1.00 16.23 14.39
N TYR A 301 -1.55 17.17 13.63
CA TYR A 301 -1.38 18.59 13.85
C TYR A 301 -2.03 19.07 15.15
N LYS A 302 -3.20 18.51 15.52
CA LYS A 302 -3.84 18.79 16.81
C LYS A 302 -2.94 18.37 17.97
N ASP A 303 -2.38 17.18 17.90
CA ASP A 303 -1.55 16.64 18.98
C ASP A 303 -0.18 17.32 19.07
N LEU A 304 0.36 17.85 17.97
CA LEU A 304 1.57 18.70 17.99
C LEU A 304 1.40 19.97 18.82
N GLN A 305 0.16 20.43 19.00
CA GLN A 305 -0.17 21.61 19.84
C GLN A 305 -0.50 21.24 21.29
N SER A 306 -0.54 19.96 21.65
CA SER A 306 -0.82 19.50 23.01
C SER A 306 0.15 20.12 24.02
N SER A 307 -0.31 20.37 25.25
CA SER A 307 0.55 20.73 26.38
C SER A 307 1.31 19.51 26.94
N ASP A 308 0.76 18.29 26.74
CA ASP A 308 1.38 17.06 27.19
C ASP A 308 2.59 16.70 26.33
N ARG A 309 3.76 16.52 26.98
CA ARG A 309 5.02 16.21 26.30
C ARG A 309 5.02 14.87 25.58
N LEU A 310 4.35 13.86 26.14
CA LEU A 310 4.29 12.52 25.54
C LEU A 310 3.48 12.55 24.25
N THR A 311 2.27 13.12 24.31
CA THR A 311 1.40 13.31 23.14
C THR A 311 2.10 14.08 22.03
N LYS A 312 2.78 15.18 22.40
CA LYS A 312 3.55 16.00 21.44
C LYS A 312 4.69 15.23 20.79
N GLY A 313 5.42 14.42 21.57
CA GLY A 313 6.48 13.56 21.04
C GLY A 313 5.96 12.51 20.05
N GLN A 314 4.87 11.83 20.41
CA GLN A 314 4.22 10.84 19.52
C GLN A 314 3.65 11.50 18.25
N ALA A 315 3.12 12.72 18.36
CA ALA A 315 2.64 13.47 17.20
C ALA A 315 3.79 13.85 16.25
N LEU A 316 4.96 14.21 16.79
CA LEU A 316 6.13 14.49 15.97
C LEU A 316 6.63 13.24 15.23
N GLU A 317 6.61 12.11 15.91
CA GLU A 317 6.92 10.82 15.29
C GLU A 317 5.93 10.49 14.14
N ALA A 318 4.64 10.67 14.41
CA ALA A 318 3.61 10.50 13.39
C ALA A 318 3.77 11.49 12.22
N PHE A 319 4.20 12.72 12.49
CA PHE A 319 4.46 13.72 11.46
C PHE A 319 5.66 13.32 10.56
N ALA A 320 6.75 12.83 11.14
CA ALA A 320 7.88 12.32 10.36
C ALA A 320 7.47 11.16 9.43
N ILE A 321 6.65 10.23 9.93
CA ILE A 321 6.09 9.14 9.13
C ILE A 321 5.11 9.67 8.07
N TYR A 322 4.35 10.71 8.38
CA TYR A 322 3.48 11.36 7.39
C TYR A 322 4.26 12.01 6.25
N VAL A 323 5.34 12.74 6.55
CA VAL A 323 6.25 13.28 5.52
C VAL A 323 6.84 12.17 4.65
N MET A 324 7.26 11.05 5.27
CA MET A 324 7.68 9.85 4.54
C MET A 324 6.60 9.39 3.55
N ARG A 325 5.35 9.29 4.00
CA ARG A 325 4.21 8.89 3.18
C ARG A 325 4.00 9.86 2.01
N LEU A 326 4.05 11.17 2.26
CA LEU A 326 3.93 12.19 1.22
C LEU A 326 5.01 12.03 0.14
N LEU A 327 6.26 11.80 0.54
CA LEU A 327 7.38 11.62 -0.39
C LEU A 327 7.36 10.27 -1.12
N GLY A 328 6.51 9.32 -0.70
CA GLY A 328 6.48 7.97 -1.27
C GLY A 328 7.76 7.17 -1.00
N LEU A 329 8.48 7.52 0.05
CA LEU A 329 9.71 6.85 0.45
C LEU A 329 9.41 5.65 1.37
N ARG A 330 10.31 4.66 1.36
CA ARG A 330 10.23 3.49 2.23
C ARG A 330 11.10 3.67 3.47
N PHE A 331 10.58 3.25 4.60
CA PHE A 331 11.30 3.27 5.87
C PHE A 331 12.46 2.28 5.88
N ILE A 332 13.63 2.70 6.40
CA ILE A 332 14.79 1.84 6.65
C ILE A 332 15.08 1.74 8.14
N ALA A 333 15.21 2.87 8.81
CA ALA A 333 15.63 2.92 10.19
C ALA A 333 15.02 4.13 10.91
N TRP A 334 14.85 3.98 12.20
CA TRP A 334 14.37 4.96 13.12
C TRP A 334 15.40 5.22 14.19
N ARG A 335 15.78 6.48 14.39
CA ARG A 335 16.65 6.89 15.47
C ARG A 335 15.85 7.74 16.45
N LYS A 336 15.39 7.10 17.52
CA LYS A 336 14.74 7.77 18.63
C LYS A 336 15.82 8.29 19.58
N ARG A 337 15.90 9.59 19.82
CA ARG A 337 16.80 10.13 20.84
C ARG A 337 16.19 9.94 22.21
N ALA A 338 17.08 9.61 23.18
CA ALA A 338 16.72 9.42 24.57
C ALA A 338 16.16 10.72 25.17
N ARG A 339 15.31 10.58 26.17
CA ARG A 339 14.63 11.62 26.96
C ARG A 339 15.56 12.70 27.55
N GLU A 340 16.87 12.51 27.50
CA GLU A 340 17.90 13.33 28.17
C GLU A 340 18.17 14.69 27.51
N THR A 341 17.72 14.93 26.28
CA THR A 341 18.04 16.15 25.53
C THR A 341 16.97 17.24 25.57
N GLY A 342 15.87 17.06 26.32
CA GLY A 342 14.85 18.11 26.53
C GLY A 342 14.07 18.58 25.31
N GLY A 343 14.40 18.10 24.10
CA GLY A 343 13.73 18.40 22.83
C GLY A 343 13.12 17.15 22.21
N ALA A 344 11.89 17.26 21.70
CA ALA A 344 11.29 16.22 20.89
C ALA A 344 11.91 16.28 19.48
N GLU A 345 12.91 15.45 19.23
CA GLU A 345 13.56 15.27 17.94
C GLU A 345 13.33 13.84 17.45
N VAL A 346 13.04 13.70 16.16
CA VAL A 346 12.82 12.41 15.53
C VAL A 346 13.62 12.35 14.24
N ASP A 347 14.52 11.38 14.17
CA ASP A 347 15.36 11.12 13.00
C ASP A 347 14.87 9.86 12.28
N VAL A 348 14.56 9.98 11.01
CA VAL A 348 14.09 8.87 10.19
C VAL A 348 15.01 8.72 8.98
N ILE A 349 15.47 7.49 8.73
CA ILE A 349 16.21 7.14 7.51
C ILE A 349 15.26 6.44 6.54
N LEU A 350 15.16 6.99 5.35
CA LEU A 350 14.26 6.56 4.29
C LEU A 350 15.02 6.24 3.01
N THR A 351 14.46 5.40 2.17
CA THR A 351 14.97 5.15 0.82
C THR A 351 13.83 5.18 -0.20
N GLY A 352 14.15 5.51 -1.42
CA GLY A 352 13.19 5.49 -2.52
C GLY A 352 13.83 5.84 -3.84
N ILE A 353 12.99 5.96 -4.85
CA ILE A 353 13.38 6.39 -6.19
C ILE A 353 12.65 7.70 -6.45
N LEU A 354 13.41 8.77 -6.64
CA LEU A 354 12.89 10.08 -7.06
C LEU A 354 13.45 10.42 -8.44
N GLY A 355 12.56 10.65 -9.40
CA GLY A 355 12.97 10.94 -10.78
C GLY A 355 13.83 9.84 -11.42
N GLY A 356 13.63 8.56 -11.06
CA GLY A 356 14.40 7.43 -11.55
C GLY A 356 15.74 7.17 -10.83
N ILE A 357 16.11 8.02 -9.86
CA ILE A 357 17.38 7.93 -9.14
C ILE A 357 17.16 7.34 -7.75
N PRO A 358 17.86 6.27 -7.35
CA PRO A 358 17.84 5.76 -5.97
C PRO A 358 18.35 6.83 -5.01
N THR A 359 17.56 7.12 -3.99
CA THR A 359 17.88 8.14 -2.99
C THR A 359 17.76 7.58 -1.57
N ARG A 360 18.58 8.08 -0.67
CA ARG A 360 18.53 7.79 0.76
C ARG A 360 18.38 9.11 1.51
N TRP A 361 17.27 9.26 2.21
CA TRP A 361 16.90 10.46 2.89
C TRP A 361 17.05 10.32 4.39
N GLN A 362 17.63 11.32 5.01
CA GLN A 362 17.51 11.56 6.44
C GLN A 362 16.51 12.67 6.64
N VAL A 363 15.44 12.38 7.38
CA VAL A 363 14.39 13.36 7.69
C VAL A 363 14.42 13.62 9.19
N GLN A 364 14.59 14.90 9.56
CA GLN A 364 14.47 15.34 10.93
C GLN A 364 13.29 16.30 11.08
N CYS A 365 12.47 16.09 12.11
CA CYS A 365 11.38 16.97 12.46
C CYS A 365 11.61 17.55 13.84
N LYS A 366 11.60 18.90 13.97
CA LYS A 366 11.77 19.62 15.23
C LYS A 366 10.52 20.40 15.59
N ASN A 367 9.90 20.04 16.71
CA ASN A 367 8.74 20.75 17.26
C ASN A 367 9.17 21.60 18.46
N ALA A 368 9.70 22.77 18.19
CA ALA A 368 10.22 23.68 19.20
C ALA A 368 9.78 25.14 18.91
N PRO A 369 8.48 25.47 19.01
CA PRO A 369 7.93 26.74 18.55
C PRO A 369 8.48 27.96 19.29
N LYS A 370 9.12 27.75 20.45
CA LYS A 370 9.72 28.81 21.29
C LYS A 370 11.24 28.98 21.13
N SER A 371 11.87 28.12 20.29
CA SER A 371 13.31 28.21 19.98
C SER A 371 13.49 28.27 18.46
N SER A 372 14.72 28.59 18.03
CA SER A 372 15.08 28.54 16.60
C SER A 372 15.87 27.23 16.31
N LEU A 373 15.83 26.80 15.04
CA LEU A 373 16.78 25.83 14.52
C LEU A 373 18.08 26.56 14.22
N ASP A 374 19.17 26.16 14.87
CA ASP A 374 20.47 26.82 14.81
C ASP A 374 21.52 26.04 14.01
N ILE A 375 22.73 26.59 13.95
CA ILE A 375 23.85 26.00 13.21
C ILE A 375 24.26 24.64 13.78
N GLU A 376 24.17 24.45 15.09
CA GLU A 376 24.55 23.17 15.74
C GLU A 376 23.61 22.04 15.36
N ASP A 377 22.30 22.38 15.23
CA ASP A 377 21.30 21.43 14.75
C ASP A 377 21.64 20.96 13.33
N VAL A 378 21.97 21.88 12.41
CA VAL A 378 22.33 21.53 11.03
C VAL A 378 23.63 20.74 10.98
N ALA A 379 24.66 21.18 11.71
CA ALA A 379 25.96 20.50 11.75
C ALA A 379 25.85 19.06 12.26
N ARG A 380 25.00 18.85 13.27
CA ARG A 380 24.72 17.51 13.81
C ARG A 380 24.10 16.60 12.75
N GLU A 381 23.12 17.09 12.02
CA GLU A 381 22.44 16.31 10.98
C GLU A 381 23.35 15.99 9.79
N VAL A 382 24.27 16.91 9.44
CA VAL A 382 25.32 16.63 8.46
C VAL A 382 26.21 15.49 8.93
N GLY A 383 26.65 15.51 10.20
CA GLY A 383 27.44 14.44 10.80
C GLY A 383 26.71 13.08 10.75
N VAL A 384 25.43 13.07 11.10
CA VAL A 384 24.62 11.84 11.04
C VAL A 384 24.43 11.39 9.59
N ALA A 385 24.25 12.30 8.63
CA ALA A 385 24.08 11.99 7.22
C ALA A 385 25.30 11.29 6.63
N LEU A 386 26.51 11.72 7.00
CA LEU A 386 27.77 11.08 6.60
C LEU A 386 27.85 9.63 7.10
N VAL A 387 27.52 9.39 8.37
CA VAL A 387 27.54 8.04 8.96
C VAL A 387 26.44 7.15 8.38
N SER A 388 25.22 7.68 8.19
CA SER A 388 24.08 6.97 7.64
C SER A 388 24.16 6.76 6.13
N ARG A 389 25.14 7.39 5.46
CA ARG A 389 25.27 7.44 4.00
C ARG A 389 24.00 7.99 3.33
N ALA A 390 23.38 8.99 3.95
CA ALA A 390 22.24 9.68 3.35
C ALA A 390 22.71 10.48 2.12
N THR A 391 21.91 10.44 1.08
CA THR A 391 22.14 11.24 -0.14
C THR A 391 21.41 12.59 -0.07
N HIS A 392 20.47 12.75 0.85
CA HIS A 392 19.68 13.96 1.07
C HIS A 392 19.37 14.13 2.56
N VAL A 393 19.37 15.37 3.03
CA VAL A 393 18.92 15.73 4.37
C VAL A 393 17.72 16.66 4.26
N LEU A 394 16.64 16.34 4.96
CA LEU A 394 15.44 17.15 5.07
C LEU A 394 15.19 17.49 6.54
N MET A 395 15.27 18.76 6.88
CA MET A 395 14.95 19.26 8.21
C MET A 395 13.67 20.08 8.16
N ILE A 396 12.70 19.70 8.98
CA ILE A 396 11.40 20.37 9.07
C ILE A 396 11.21 20.89 10.48
N ALA A 397 11.07 22.20 10.64
CA ALA A 397 10.87 22.84 11.93
C ALA A 397 9.61 23.71 11.95
N ASN A 398 8.85 23.64 13.04
CA ASN A 398 7.76 24.59 13.30
C ASN A 398 8.26 25.87 14.01
N SER A 399 9.53 26.17 13.89
CA SER A 399 10.24 27.30 14.46
C SER A 399 10.99 28.07 13.39
N PRO A 400 11.43 29.32 13.67
CA PRO A 400 12.36 30.05 12.80
C PRO A 400 13.68 29.28 12.65
N ILE A 401 14.34 29.46 11.49
CA ILE A 401 15.69 28.98 11.24
C ILE A 401 16.63 30.19 11.25
N THR A 402 17.71 30.11 12.02
CA THR A 402 18.66 31.23 12.14
C THR A 402 19.38 31.49 10.81
N ARG A 403 19.88 32.72 10.66
CA ARG A 403 20.66 33.08 9.44
C ARG A 403 21.94 32.27 9.35
N GLU A 404 22.59 32.02 10.46
CA GLU A 404 23.81 31.21 10.57
C GLU A 404 23.58 29.77 10.12
N ALA A 405 22.45 29.16 10.55
CA ALA A 405 22.07 27.82 10.12
C ALA A 405 21.81 27.74 8.60
N ARG A 406 21.13 28.77 8.04
CA ARG A 406 20.90 28.84 6.58
C ARG A 406 22.19 29.00 5.81
N ASN A 407 23.10 29.88 6.27
CA ASN A 407 24.40 30.09 5.65
C ASN A 407 25.26 28.83 5.71
N PHE A 408 25.27 28.13 6.83
CA PHE A 408 25.99 26.88 6.98
C PHE A 408 25.43 25.79 6.06
N ALA A 409 24.12 25.60 5.99
CA ALA A 409 23.51 24.64 5.06
C ALA A 409 23.85 25.03 3.58
N ALA A 410 23.82 26.30 3.24
CA ALA A 410 24.18 26.78 1.92
C ALA A 410 25.66 26.48 1.58
N SER A 411 26.58 26.65 2.54
CA SER A 411 28.00 26.30 2.36
C SER A 411 28.18 24.80 2.11
N ILE A 412 27.49 23.94 2.88
CA ILE A 412 27.51 22.48 2.65
C ILE A 412 26.91 22.14 1.29
N ASN A 413 25.78 22.75 0.93
CA ASN A 413 25.15 22.53 -0.39
C ASN A 413 26.06 22.90 -1.57
N THR A 414 26.91 23.91 -1.41
CA THR A 414 27.86 24.33 -2.46
C THR A 414 29.12 23.46 -2.47
N ALA A 415 29.64 23.14 -1.28
CA ALA A 415 30.93 22.42 -1.15
C ALA A 415 30.83 20.90 -1.30
N THR A 416 29.63 20.32 -1.23
CA THR A 416 29.45 18.86 -1.22
C THR A 416 28.34 18.42 -2.18
N THR A 417 28.23 17.09 -2.37
CA THR A 417 27.13 16.48 -3.10
C THR A 417 25.89 16.21 -2.21
N LEU A 418 25.94 16.57 -0.92
CA LEU A 418 24.85 16.35 0.04
C LEU A 418 23.91 17.56 0.06
N PRO A 419 22.73 17.52 -0.59
CA PRO A 419 21.74 18.60 -0.49
C PRO A 419 21.05 18.57 0.87
N ILE A 420 20.98 19.74 1.51
CA ILE A 420 20.28 19.98 2.77
C ILE A 420 19.08 20.88 2.48
N TYR A 421 17.89 20.35 2.73
CA TYR A 421 16.63 21.07 2.60
C TYR A 421 16.17 21.55 3.97
N LEU A 422 16.06 22.83 4.17
CA LEU A 422 15.56 23.43 5.40
C LEU A 422 14.13 23.93 5.17
N LEU A 423 13.16 23.33 5.86
CA LEU A 423 11.77 23.75 5.89
C LEU A 423 11.51 24.43 7.23
N ASP A 424 11.18 25.73 7.19
CA ASP A 424 10.92 26.52 8.38
C ASP A 424 9.44 26.52 8.80
N LYS A 425 9.10 27.33 9.79
CA LYS A 425 7.72 27.47 10.28
C LYS A 425 6.73 27.82 9.16
N ARG A 426 7.11 28.64 8.19
CA ARG A 426 6.24 29.02 7.07
C ARG A 426 5.97 27.84 6.17
N ASP A 427 7.03 27.11 5.77
CA ASP A 427 6.91 25.88 4.97
C ASP A 427 6.07 24.84 5.72
N PHE A 428 6.28 24.70 7.04
CA PHE A 428 5.50 23.79 7.90
C PHE A 428 4.01 24.13 7.90
N GLU A 429 3.64 25.40 8.05
CA GLU A 429 2.24 25.84 8.02
C GLU A 429 1.61 25.69 6.62
N GLU A 430 2.38 25.90 5.53
CA GLU A 430 1.92 25.62 4.17
C GLU A 430 1.63 24.12 3.98
N ILE A 431 2.51 23.23 4.44
CA ILE A 431 2.31 21.78 4.40
C ILE A 431 1.10 21.37 5.25
N ARG A 432 0.93 22.00 6.42
CA ARG A 432 -0.24 21.76 7.28
C ARG A 432 -1.54 22.13 6.57
N ALA A 433 -1.58 23.30 5.93
CA ALA A 433 -2.76 23.78 5.21
C ALA A 433 -3.05 22.97 3.94
N SER A 434 -2.02 22.53 3.24
CA SER A 434 -2.12 21.73 2.00
C SER A 434 -0.92 20.80 1.85
N PRO A 435 -1.03 19.55 2.32
CA PRO A 435 0.11 18.62 2.32
C PRO A 435 0.76 18.37 0.95
N GLY A 436 -0.01 18.44 -0.13
CA GLY A 436 0.50 18.28 -1.50
C GLY A 436 1.53 19.33 -1.91
N VAL A 437 1.57 20.48 -1.23
CA VAL A 437 2.51 21.56 -1.51
C VAL A 437 3.97 21.17 -1.23
N LEU A 438 4.22 20.10 -0.45
CA LEU A 438 5.57 19.63 -0.12
C LEU A 438 6.40 19.37 -1.39
N GLY A 439 5.82 18.77 -2.43
CA GLY A 439 6.51 18.54 -3.70
C GLY A 439 6.99 19.82 -4.36
N ARG A 440 6.16 20.87 -4.37
CA ARG A 440 6.50 22.19 -4.90
C ARG A 440 7.58 22.90 -4.08
N ILE A 441 7.47 22.84 -2.75
CA ILE A 441 8.47 23.44 -1.85
C ILE A 441 9.83 22.76 -2.06
N LEU A 442 9.89 21.45 -2.08
CA LEU A 442 11.16 20.72 -2.31
C LEU A 442 11.76 21.01 -3.66
N ARG A 443 10.94 21.10 -4.72
CA ARG A 443 11.43 21.49 -6.07
C ARG A 443 12.06 22.87 -6.07
N ALA A 444 11.38 23.87 -5.52
CA ALA A 444 11.91 25.24 -5.45
C ALA A 444 13.24 25.30 -4.69
N LYS A 445 13.34 24.58 -3.56
CA LYS A 445 14.59 24.51 -2.80
C LYS A 445 15.70 23.74 -3.53
N ALA A 446 15.36 22.69 -4.28
CA ALA A 446 16.33 21.99 -5.11
C ALA A 446 16.88 22.88 -6.24
N GLU A 447 16.03 23.64 -6.90
CA GLU A 447 16.42 24.61 -7.92
C GLU A 447 17.33 25.71 -7.33
N GLU A 448 17.02 26.22 -6.13
CA GLU A 448 17.87 27.16 -5.41
C GLU A 448 19.25 26.57 -5.10
N ILE A 449 19.33 25.31 -4.62
CA ILE A 449 20.60 24.63 -4.36
C ILE A 449 21.40 24.47 -5.64
N LEU A 450 20.77 24.03 -6.72
CA LEU A 450 21.44 23.84 -8.01
C LEU A 450 21.95 25.17 -8.60
N SER A 451 21.20 26.27 -8.49
CA SER A 451 21.63 27.59 -9.01
C SER A 451 22.85 28.15 -8.28
N ARG A 452 23.10 27.70 -7.04
CA ARG A 452 24.28 28.13 -6.26
C ARG A 452 25.54 27.29 -6.53
N ARG A 453 25.41 26.16 -7.24
CA ARG A 453 26.51 25.26 -7.60
C ARG A 453 27.16 25.64 -8.96
N VAL A 454 26.54 26.55 -9.69
CA VAL A 454 27.05 27.14 -10.93
C VAL A 454 27.87 28.37 -10.59
#